data_4da03396e338334bec8d6e1247b3784b
#
_entry.id   4da03396e338334bec8d6e1247b3784b
#
_cell.length_a   1.000
_cell.length_b   1.000
_cell.length_c   1.000
_cell.angle_alpha   90.00
_cell.angle_beta   90.00
_cell.angle_gamma   90.00
#
_symmetry.space_group_name_H-M   'P 1'
#
loop_
_entity.id
_entity.type
_entity.pdbx_description
1 polymer ?
#
loop_
_entity_poly.entity_id
_entity_poly.type
_entity_poly.pdbx_seq_one_letter_code
_entity_poly.pdbx_strand_id
1 'polypeptide(L)'
;MRVRLHDLVEAMELPSDEFVAYLHRASGRIYVLSGDALRAAEYNDEDLVEAAELEDARAVLAAGDDCLPLPDRFEIDEFRMMERYAASLADPSDRETVLAALGGPGSFRRFKDAIHALGRADDWYAFRESSYRAIASEWCAAFGIECDTEAADG
;
A
#
# COMPACT_ATOMS: atom_id res chain seq x y z
N MET A 1 -10.24 -1.30 -19.73
CA MET A 1 -10.32 -0.41 -18.58
C MET A 1 -8.93 -0.09 -18.06
N ARG A 2 -8.66 1.14 -17.76
CA ARG A 2 -7.36 1.61 -17.32
C ARG A 2 -7.39 2.11 -15.91
N VAL A 3 -6.38 1.77 -15.12
CA VAL A 3 -6.26 2.22 -13.74
C VAL A 3 -5.01 3.09 -13.63
N ARG A 4 -5.11 4.19 -12.86
CA ARG A 4 -3.94 5.03 -12.64
C ARG A 4 -3.07 4.41 -11.56
N LEU A 5 -1.80 4.26 -11.86
CA LEU A 5 -0.85 3.68 -10.92
C LEU A 5 -0.80 4.48 -9.61
N HIS A 6 -0.89 5.80 -9.72
CA HIS A 6 -0.93 6.68 -8.56
C HIS A 6 -2.08 6.33 -7.61
N ASP A 7 -3.26 6.07 -8.16
CA ASP A 7 -4.43 5.73 -7.34
C ASP A 7 -4.26 4.40 -6.62
N LEU A 8 -3.64 3.43 -7.28
CA LEU A 8 -3.33 2.14 -6.65
C LEU A 8 -2.33 2.32 -5.51
N VAL A 9 -1.27 3.09 -5.75
CA VAL A 9 -0.26 3.35 -4.74
C VAL A 9 -0.86 4.06 -3.52
N GLU A 10 -1.71 5.06 -3.75
CA GLU A 10 -2.39 5.75 -2.65
C GLU A 10 -3.21 4.78 -1.80
N ALA A 11 -3.95 3.88 -2.45
CA ALA A 11 -4.76 2.90 -1.73
C ALA A 11 -3.88 1.90 -0.96
N MET A 12 -2.74 1.52 -1.53
CA MET A 12 -1.79 0.61 -0.88
C MET A 12 -1.10 1.26 0.33
N GLU A 13 -0.97 2.59 0.33
CA GLU A 13 -0.33 3.31 1.42
C GLU A 13 -1.24 3.57 2.62
N LEU A 14 -2.53 3.33 2.48
CA LEU A 14 -3.46 3.53 3.59
C LEU A 14 -3.09 2.56 4.71
N PRO A 15 -2.60 3.09 5.83
CA PRO A 15 -2.08 2.22 6.86
C PRO A 15 -3.19 1.67 7.71
N SER A 16 -3.35 0.39 7.75
CA SER A 16 -4.08 -0.21 8.84
C SER A 16 -4.40 -1.67 8.60
N ASP A 17 -4.33 -2.48 9.64
CA ASP A 17 -4.85 -3.84 9.63
C ASP A 17 -6.38 -3.83 9.60
N GLU A 18 -6.98 -2.65 9.76
CA GLU A 18 -8.43 -2.50 9.81
C GLU A 18 -9.08 -2.31 8.45
N PHE A 19 -8.29 -1.99 7.43
CA PHE A 19 -8.81 -1.69 6.09
C PHE A 19 -8.26 -2.65 5.04
N VAL A 20 -9.13 -2.98 4.07
CA VAL A 20 -8.75 -3.78 2.90
C VAL A 20 -9.10 -2.99 1.65
N ALA A 21 -8.22 -2.97 0.68
CA ALA A 21 -8.46 -2.29 -0.59
C ALA A 21 -8.69 -3.28 -1.71
N TYR A 22 -9.65 -2.97 -2.59
CA TYR A 22 -10.03 -3.79 -3.72
C TYR A 22 -10.10 -2.96 -4.99
N LEU A 23 -9.76 -3.57 -6.11
CA LEU A 23 -9.97 -2.99 -7.43
C LEU A 23 -11.09 -3.74 -8.13
N HIS A 24 -12.13 -3.02 -8.55
CA HIS A 24 -13.19 -3.61 -9.36
C HIS A 24 -12.73 -3.60 -10.84
N ARG A 25 -12.55 -4.77 -11.40
CA ARG A 25 -11.94 -4.92 -12.74
C ARG A 25 -12.71 -4.21 -13.84
N ALA A 26 -14.03 -4.35 -13.81
CA ALA A 26 -14.86 -3.84 -14.89
C ALA A 26 -14.88 -2.30 -14.93
N SER A 27 -14.94 -1.65 -13.77
CA SER A 27 -15.08 -0.20 -13.69
C SER A 27 -13.78 0.55 -13.43
N GLY A 28 -12.78 -0.14 -12.89
CA GLY A 28 -11.55 0.50 -12.44
C GLY A 28 -11.67 1.20 -11.11
N ARG A 29 -12.81 1.06 -10.43
CA ARG A 29 -13.04 1.70 -9.16
C ARG A 29 -12.27 0.98 -8.04
N ILE A 30 -11.63 1.77 -7.18
CA ILE A 30 -10.92 1.26 -6.02
C ILE A 30 -11.80 1.45 -4.79
N TYR A 31 -11.99 0.37 -4.02
CA TYR A 31 -12.74 0.40 -2.77
C TYR A 31 -11.78 0.20 -1.61
N VAL A 32 -11.90 1.02 -0.58
CA VAL A 32 -11.18 0.83 0.67
C VAL A 32 -12.21 0.62 1.75
N LEU A 33 -12.23 -0.55 2.35
CA LEU A 33 -13.29 -0.96 3.27
C LEU A 33 -12.71 -1.42 4.60
N SER A 34 -13.42 -1.08 5.68
CA SER A 34 -13.08 -1.61 7.00
C SER A 34 -13.53 -3.07 7.10
N GLY A 35 -12.90 -3.81 8.01
CA GLY A 35 -13.34 -5.17 8.31
C GLY A 35 -14.78 -5.20 8.82
N ASP A 36 -15.18 -4.14 9.56
CA ASP A 36 -16.55 -4.02 10.06
C ASP A 36 -17.55 -3.87 8.92
N ALA A 37 -17.21 -3.10 7.89
CA ALA A 37 -18.08 -2.95 6.73
C ALA A 37 -18.28 -4.27 6.00
N LEU A 38 -17.22 -5.04 5.82
CA LEU A 38 -17.32 -6.34 5.18
C LEU A 38 -18.17 -7.32 5.99
N ARG A 39 -18.00 -7.32 7.31
CA ARG A 39 -18.83 -8.15 8.20
C ARG A 39 -20.28 -7.71 8.15
N ALA A 40 -20.53 -6.39 8.17
CA ALA A 40 -21.89 -5.86 8.11
C ALA A 40 -22.59 -6.30 6.84
N ALA A 41 -21.89 -6.27 5.71
CA ALA A 41 -22.46 -6.70 4.43
C ALA A 41 -22.71 -8.20 4.41
N GLU A 42 -21.78 -8.99 4.96
CA GLU A 42 -21.91 -10.45 5.00
C GLU A 42 -23.07 -10.92 5.87
N TYR A 43 -23.27 -10.26 7.01
CA TYR A 43 -24.32 -10.65 7.97
C TYR A 43 -25.55 -9.75 7.92
N ASN A 44 -25.62 -8.81 6.99
CA ASN A 44 -26.73 -7.87 6.84
C ASN A 44 -27.00 -7.02 8.09
N ASP A 45 -25.94 -6.63 8.77
CA ASP A 45 -26.04 -5.81 9.98
C ASP A 45 -25.88 -4.33 9.61
N GLU A 46 -27.02 -3.67 9.37
CA GLU A 46 -27.04 -2.29 8.89
C GLU A 46 -26.62 -1.26 9.95
N ASP A 47 -26.60 -1.66 11.22
CA ASP A 47 -26.26 -0.74 12.31
C ASP A 47 -24.76 -0.68 12.60
N LEU A 48 -23.98 -1.57 12.01
CA LEU A 48 -22.55 -1.69 12.34
C LEU A 48 -21.70 -0.57 11.73
N VAL A 49 -22.06 -0.09 10.55
CA VAL A 49 -21.33 0.93 9.81
C VAL A 49 -22.27 1.90 9.13
N GLU A 50 -21.72 2.99 8.59
CA GLU A 50 -22.50 3.95 7.84
C GLU A 50 -23.05 3.36 6.55
N ALA A 51 -24.18 3.88 6.11
CA ALA A 51 -24.89 3.35 4.94
C ALA A 51 -24.03 3.34 3.66
N ALA A 52 -23.25 4.38 3.45
CA ALA A 52 -22.41 4.49 2.25
C ALA A 52 -21.32 3.40 2.24
N GLU A 53 -20.72 3.15 3.38
CA GLU A 53 -19.68 2.12 3.50
C GLU A 53 -20.28 0.73 3.35
N LEU A 54 -21.48 0.52 3.89
CA LEU A 54 -22.17 -0.76 3.74
C LEU A 54 -22.54 -1.01 2.27
N GLU A 55 -22.96 0.02 1.55
CA GLU A 55 -23.26 -0.10 0.13
C GLU A 55 -22.02 -0.53 -0.67
N ASP A 56 -20.89 0.10 -0.39
CA ASP A 56 -19.61 -0.26 -1.05
C ASP A 56 -19.20 -1.71 -0.73
N ALA A 57 -19.34 -2.12 0.53
CA ALA A 57 -19.03 -3.48 0.93
C ALA A 57 -19.92 -4.50 0.22
N ARG A 58 -21.19 -4.18 0.10
CA ARG A 58 -22.13 -5.04 -0.63
C ARG A 58 -21.77 -5.15 -2.11
N ALA A 59 -21.33 -4.05 -2.71
CA ALA A 59 -20.90 -4.05 -4.10
C ALA A 59 -19.67 -4.95 -4.31
N VAL A 60 -18.71 -4.90 -3.38
CA VAL A 60 -17.52 -5.74 -3.44
C VAL A 60 -17.89 -7.21 -3.32
N LEU A 61 -18.75 -7.57 -2.36
CA LEU A 61 -19.17 -8.95 -2.17
C LEU A 61 -19.95 -9.46 -3.38
N ALA A 62 -20.81 -8.64 -3.95
CA ALA A 62 -21.60 -9.02 -5.11
C ALA A 62 -20.74 -9.23 -6.35
N ALA A 63 -19.66 -8.46 -6.48
CA ALA A 63 -18.75 -8.58 -7.63
C ALA A 63 -17.90 -9.85 -7.57
N GLY A 64 -17.69 -10.39 -6.38
CA GLY A 64 -16.91 -11.63 -6.22
C GLY A 64 -15.52 -11.53 -6.82
N ASP A 65 -15.20 -12.42 -7.75
CA ASP A 65 -13.87 -12.46 -8.37
C ASP A 65 -13.55 -11.24 -9.24
N ASP A 66 -14.53 -10.41 -9.56
CA ASP A 66 -14.28 -9.17 -10.30
C ASP A 66 -13.72 -8.06 -9.42
N CYS A 67 -13.74 -8.23 -8.11
CA CYS A 67 -13.04 -7.35 -7.18
C CYS A 67 -11.79 -8.04 -6.68
N LEU A 68 -10.63 -7.46 -7.03
CA LEU A 68 -9.33 -8.02 -6.70
C LEU A 68 -8.74 -7.32 -5.48
N PRO A 69 -8.31 -8.06 -4.46
CA PRO A 69 -7.63 -7.43 -3.33
C PRO A 69 -6.28 -6.87 -3.79
N LEU A 70 -5.98 -5.63 -3.39
CA LEU A 70 -4.68 -5.02 -3.64
C LEU A 70 -3.62 -5.68 -2.74
N PRO A 71 -2.32 -5.50 -3.07
CA PRO A 71 -1.26 -6.01 -2.19
C PRO A 71 -1.45 -5.51 -0.76
N ASP A 72 -1.35 -6.42 0.19
CA ASP A 72 -1.50 -6.10 1.60
C ASP A 72 -0.15 -5.77 2.24
N ARG A 73 -0.14 -5.49 3.52
CA ARG A 73 1.07 -5.10 4.25
C ARG A 73 2.14 -6.19 4.21
N PHE A 74 1.75 -7.45 4.23
CA PHE A 74 2.70 -8.56 4.18
C PHE A 74 3.35 -8.67 2.82
N GLU A 75 2.58 -8.46 1.75
CA GLU A 75 3.08 -8.50 0.39
C GLU A 75 3.97 -7.30 0.09
N ILE A 76 3.61 -6.11 0.62
CA ILE A 76 4.39 -4.90 0.43
C ILE A 76 5.70 -4.98 1.22
N ASP A 77 5.64 -5.42 2.47
CA ASP A 77 6.79 -5.61 3.36
C ASP A 77 7.71 -4.39 3.44
N GLU A 78 7.24 -3.34 4.11
CA GLU A 78 8.00 -2.10 4.25
C GLU A 78 9.33 -2.30 4.99
N PHE A 79 9.40 -3.24 5.91
CA PHE A 79 10.64 -3.51 6.62
C PHE A 79 11.73 -3.97 5.64
N ARG A 80 11.40 -4.87 4.72
CA ARG A 80 12.33 -5.31 3.70
C ARG A 80 12.71 -4.16 2.76
N MET A 81 11.77 -3.27 2.48
CA MET A 81 12.02 -2.08 1.69
C MET A 81 13.07 -1.19 2.37
N MET A 82 12.95 -1.00 3.68
CA MET A 82 13.93 -0.25 4.46
C MET A 82 15.31 -0.92 4.44
N GLU A 83 15.35 -2.24 4.54
CA GLU A 83 16.60 -3.00 4.46
C GLU A 83 17.28 -2.79 3.11
N ARG A 84 16.51 -2.86 2.03
CA ARG A 84 17.05 -2.65 0.67
C ARG A 84 17.56 -1.24 0.49
N TYR A 85 16.83 -0.26 1.03
CA TYR A 85 17.27 1.13 0.97
C TYR A 85 18.61 1.29 1.68
N ALA A 86 18.70 0.78 2.90
CA ALA A 86 19.92 0.88 3.70
C ALA A 86 21.10 0.24 2.96
N ALA A 87 20.90 -0.93 2.39
CA ALA A 87 21.94 -1.64 1.65
C ALA A 87 22.38 -0.91 0.39
N SER A 88 21.51 -0.06 -0.17
CA SER A 88 21.79 0.69 -1.39
C SER A 88 22.65 1.93 -1.17
N LEU A 89 22.82 2.36 0.08
CA LEU A 89 23.56 3.58 0.39
C LEU A 89 25.05 3.41 0.04
N ALA A 90 25.57 4.38 -0.70
CA ALA A 90 26.96 4.32 -1.18
C ALA A 90 27.97 4.59 -0.06
N ASP A 91 27.60 5.47 0.89
CA ASP A 91 28.47 5.79 2.01
C ASP A 91 28.46 4.66 3.04
N PRO A 92 29.60 3.96 3.28
CA PRO A 92 29.63 2.85 4.23
C PRO A 92 29.21 3.23 5.65
N SER A 93 29.54 4.44 6.09
CA SER A 93 29.19 4.92 7.44
C SER A 93 27.68 5.09 7.58
N ASP A 94 27.04 5.73 6.59
CA ASP A 94 25.60 5.92 6.59
C ASP A 94 24.88 4.57 6.51
N ARG A 95 25.38 3.67 5.65
CA ARG A 95 24.82 2.34 5.48
C ARG A 95 24.82 1.58 6.81
N GLU A 96 25.96 1.57 7.51
CA GLU A 96 26.07 0.92 8.80
C GLU A 96 25.10 1.51 9.83
N THR A 97 25.02 2.84 9.87
CA THR A 97 24.15 3.53 10.82
C THR A 97 22.69 3.13 10.59
N VAL A 98 22.25 3.15 9.34
CA VAL A 98 20.85 2.84 9.01
C VAL A 98 20.54 1.36 9.23
N LEU A 99 21.46 0.46 8.84
CA LEU A 99 21.27 -0.97 9.08
C LEU A 99 21.17 -1.29 10.57
N ALA A 100 22.02 -0.65 11.38
CA ALA A 100 21.98 -0.85 12.84
C ALA A 100 20.64 -0.38 13.44
N ALA A 101 20.02 0.66 12.87
CA ALA A 101 18.74 1.17 13.33
C ALA A 101 17.60 0.18 13.11
N LEU A 102 17.76 -0.77 12.20
CA LEU A 102 16.72 -1.75 11.88
C LEU A 102 16.69 -2.95 12.83
N GLY A 103 17.64 -3.07 13.72
CA GLY A 103 17.70 -4.20 14.64
C GLY A 103 16.77 -4.06 15.83
N GLY A 104 16.02 -5.10 16.15
CA GLY A 104 15.21 -5.18 17.36
C GLY A 104 13.94 -4.36 17.38
N PRO A 105 13.23 -4.34 18.53
CA PRO A 105 11.96 -3.61 18.66
C PRO A 105 12.13 -2.11 18.43
N GLY A 106 11.11 -1.48 17.87
CA GLY A 106 11.13 -0.04 17.59
C GLY A 106 11.94 0.33 16.36
N SER A 107 12.21 -0.64 15.48
CA SER A 107 13.04 -0.43 14.29
C SER A 107 12.50 0.63 13.33
N PHE A 108 11.19 0.70 13.13
CA PHE A 108 10.59 1.69 12.22
C PHE A 108 10.90 3.11 12.69
N ARG A 109 10.76 3.37 13.98
CA ARG A 109 11.03 4.69 14.53
C ARG A 109 12.52 5.01 14.47
N ARG A 110 13.38 4.07 14.85
CA ARG A 110 14.84 4.29 14.80
C ARG A 110 15.33 4.51 13.39
N PHE A 111 14.77 3.78 12.42
CA PHE A 111 15.09 3.99 11.03
C PHE A 111 14.77 5.41 10.58
N LYS A 112 13.56 5.88 10.87
CA LYS A 112 13.14 7.23 10.52
C LYS A 112 14.01 8.29 11.18
N ASP A 113 14.33 8.10 12.45
CA ASP A 113 15.19 9.02 13.18
C ASP A 113 16.59 9.07 12.54
N ALA A 114 17.15 7.91 12.17
CA ALA A 114 18.46 7.83 11.53
C ALA A 114 18.44 8.53 10.17
N ILE A 115 17.40 8.29 9.36
CA ILE A 115 17.24 8.91 8.04
C ILE A 115 17.19 10.42 8.16
N HIS A 116 16.43 10.94 9.12
CA HIS A 116 16.33 12.38 9.34
C HIS A 116 17.66 12.97 9.84
N ALA A 117 18.33 12.27 10.75
CA ALA A 117 19.61 12.72 11.28
C ALA A 117 20.69 12.80 10.20
N LEU A 118 20.63 11.92 9.21
CA LEU A 118 21.57 11.89 8.10
C LEU A 118 21.18 12.83 6.94
N GLY A 119 20.03 13.51 7.05
CA GLY A 119 19.55 14.39 5.99
C GLY A 119 19.09 13.65 4.75
N ARG A 120 18.64 12.41 4.90
CA ARG A 120 18.24 11.55 3.77
C ARG A 120 16.74 11.31 3.67
N ALA A 121 15.94 12.13 4.33
CA ALA A 121 14.48 11.92 4.33
C ALA A 121 13.89 11.90 2.93
N ASP A 122 14.24 12.88 2.10
CA ASP A 122 13.73 12.96 0.73
C ASP A 122 14.18 11.77 -0.12
N ASP A 123 15.40 11.33 0.07
CA ASP A 123 15.97 10.18 -0.63
C ASP A 123 15.20 8.90 -0.27
N TRP A 124 14.92 8.71 1.00
CA TRP A 124 14.15 7.57 1.46
C TRP A 124 12.72 7.60 0.90
N TYR A 125 12.06 8.76 0.94
CA TYR A 125 10.67 8.84 0.43
C TYR A 125 10.61 8.58 -1.07
N ALA A 126 11.61 9.02 -1.82
CA ALA A 126 11.68 8.72 -3.25
C ALA A 126 11.87 7.23 -3.50
N PHE A 127 12.73 6.57 -2.72
CA PHE A 127 12.94 5.14 -2.81
C PHE A 127 11.68 4.36 -2.44
N ARG A 128 11.01 4.77 -1.37
CA ARG A 128 9.77 4.16 -0.91
C ARG A 128 8.69 4.26 -1.99
N GLU A 129 8.49 5.44 -2.53
CA GLU A 129 7.51 5.64 -3.60
C GLU A 129 7.81 4.78 -4.82
N SER A 130 9.06 4.75 -5.26
CA SER A 130 9.48 3.92 -6.37
C SER A 130 9.19 2.43 -6.11
N SER A 131 9.42 1.98 -4.87
CA SER A 131 9.15 0.59 -4.47
C SER A 131 7.66 0.27 -4.53
N TYR A 132 6.81 1.17 -4.02
CA TYR A 132 5.36 0.98 -4.08
C TYR A 132 4.87 0.94 -5.53
N ARG A 133 5.40 1.82 -6.38
CA ARG A 133 5.02 1.84 -7.80
C ARG A 133 5.43 0.54 -8.49
N ALA A 134 6.58 0.00 -8.17
CA ALA A 134 7.02 -1.29 -8.74
C ALA A 134 6.09 -2.42 -8.31
N ILE A 135 5.71 -2.46 -7.03
CA ILE A 135 4.79 -3.49 -6.52
C ILE A 135 3.44 -3.39 -7.21
N ALA A 136 2.90 -2.18 -7.34
CA ALA A 136 1.62 -1.97 -7.99
C ALA A 136 1.67 -2.35 -9.47
N SER A 137 2.74 -2.00 -10.15
CA SER A 137 2.93 -2.33 -11.56
C SER A 137 3.01 -3.85 -11.79
N GLU A 138 3.74 -4.55 -10.94
CA GLU A 138 3.84 -6.01 -11.00
C GLU A 138 2.50 -6.67 -10.73
N TRP A 139 1.75 -6.14 -9.77
CA TRP A 139 0.41 -6.64 -9.46
C TRP A 139 -0.52 -6.48 -10.66
N CYS A 140 -0.50 -5.31 -11.32
CA CYS A 140 -1.28 -5.08 -12.52
C CYS A 140 -0.92 -6.09 -13.63
N ALA A 141 0.37 -6.30 -13.84
CA ALA A 141 0.83 -7.24 -14.84
C ALA A 141 0.37 -8.67 -14.54
N ALA A 142 0.40 -9.05 -13.27
CA ALA A 142 -0.01 -10.40 -12.86
C ALA A 142 -1.49 -10.66 -13.11
N PHE A 143 -2.33 -9.62 -13.02
CA PHE A 143 -3.78 -9.74 -13.23
C PHE A 143 -4.24 -9.25 -14.59
N GLY A 144 -3.32 -8.90 -15.47
CA GLY A 144 -3.66 -8.43 -16.82
C GLY A 144 -4.38 -7.09 -16.85
N ILE A 145 -4.08 -6.22 -15.89
CA ILE A 145 -4.72 -4.91 -15.78
C ILE A 145 -3.85 -3.86 -16.43
N GLU A 146 -4.45 -3.05 -17.30
CA GLU A 146 -3.74 -1.93 -17.90
C GLU A 146 -3.58 -0.82 -16.87
N CYS A 147 -2.36 -0.42 -16.66
CA CYS A 147 -2.00 0.55 -15.63
C CYS A 147 -1.37 1.77 -16.31
N ASP A 148 -1.91 2.95 -15.97
CA ASP A 148 -1.35 4.20 -16.46
C ASP A 148 -0.22 4.60 -15.52
N THR A 149 1.00 4.52 -16.04
CA THR A 149 2.21 4.76 -15.25
C THR A 149 2.67 6.21 -15.27
N GLU A 150 1.98 7.08 -15.98
CA GLU A 150 2.35 8.48 -15.98
C GLU A 150 2.20 9.08 -14.59
N ALA A 151 3.10 9.97 -14.25
CA ALA A 151 3.08 10.60 -12.96
C ALA A 151 1.81 11.42 -12.78
N ALA A 152 1.28 11.34 -11.58
CA ALA A 152 0.01 12.00 -11.30
C ALA A 152 0.13 13.51 -11.19
N ASP A 153 1.29 14.02 -11.34
CA ASP A 153 1.50 15.42 -11.31
C ASP A 153 1.07 16.05 -12.56
N GLY A 154 0.53 15.26 -13.29
CA GLY A 154 0.07 15.96 -14.44
C GLY A 154 -0.28 17.14 -13.92
#